data_8b70c2845f6eec9ed2621b131f079c44
#
_entry.id   8b70c2845f6eec9ed2621b131f079c44
#
_cell.length_a   1.000
_cell.length_b   1.000
_cell.length_c   1.000
_cell.angle_alpha   90.00
_cell.angle_beta   90.00
_cell.angle_gamma   90.00
#
_symmetry.space_group_name_H-M   'P 1'
#
loop_
_entity.id
_entity.type
_entity.pdbx_description
1 polymer ?
#
loop_
_entity_poly.entity_id
_entity_poly.type
_entity_poly.pdbx_seq_one_letter_code
_entity_poly.pdbx_strand_id
1 'polypeptide(L)'
;MSEILIISNYYPPEKGAAANRIEHLALKLHQNNYNVTVLCPLGNYPKGELFPEYKGKFSVTEKLQNIAVKRLWIYPSVSKNIFKRTVSVLSFSSMLFFYLIFKKTPEKVIIQSPPLLLSFVSVLVLSLMRKKIILNVSDLWPLAAIELKALKKGSFSHQVSLFFERFIYAKASLIFGQSNEIITHIHSMFPEKECHLYRNFPDHQVSQIDFTIATNEPIKLFYAGLLGVAQGVFDLCRNIELQNLNIELHI
;
A
#
# COMPACT_ATOMS: atom_id res chain seq x y z
N MET A 1 20.23 -4.34 18.68
CA MET A 1 18.87 -4.17 18.13
C MET A 1 18.80 -4.86 16.77
N SER A 2 17.75 -5.63 16.53
CA SER A 2 17.52 -6.23 15.19
C SER A 2 17.16 -5.15 14.18
N GLU A 3 17.76 -5.18 13.00
CA GLU A 3 17.50 -4.23 11.92
C GLU A 3 16.37 -4.73 11.03
N ILE A 4 15.49 -3.83 10.62
CA ILE A 4 14.40 -4.08 9.66
C ILE A 4 14.41 -3.01 8.58
N LEU A 5 14.33 -3.45 7.32
CA LEU A 5 14.07 -2.57 6.18
C LEU A 5 12.60 -2.68 5.77
N ILE A 6 11.92 -1.56 5.61
CA ILE A 6 10.57 -1.50 5.04
C ILE A 6 10.67 -0.85 3.65
N ILE A 7 10.19 -1.54 2.62
CA ILE A 7 10.12 -1.04 1.25
C ILE A 7 8.68 -0.67 0.95
N SER A 8 8.43 0.59 0.63
CA SER A 8 7.09 1.11 0.33
C SER A 8 7.10 2.09 -0.82
N ASN A 9 6.00 2.17 -1.55
CA ASN A 9 5.80 3.19 -2.59
C ASN A 9 5.32 4.53 -2.03
N TYR A 10 4.84 4.57 -0.79
CA TYR A 10 4.34 5.77 -0.13
C TYR A 10 4.83 5.84 1.32
N TYR A 11 5.27 7.02 1.73
CA TYR A 11 5.66 7.31 3.12
C TYR A 11 5.55 8.82 3.38
N PRO A 12 5.25 9.29 4.58
CA PRO A 12 5.20 10.73 4.88
C PRO A 12 6.43 11.50 4.34
N PRO A 13 6.25 12.75 3.88
CA PRO A 13 5.09 13.63 4.07
C PRO A 13 3.92 13.41 3.08
N GLU A 14 3.97 12.39 2.23
CA GLU A 14 2.81 11.98 1.42
C GLU A 14 1.67 11.54 2.34
N LYS A 15 0.45 11.97 1.99
CA LYS A 15 -0.76 11.67 2.76
C LYS A 15 -1.60 10.60 2.08
N GLY A 16 -2.16 9.70 2.86
CA GLY A 16 -3.07 8.66 2.37
C GLY A 16 -2.94 7.37 3.18
N ALA A 17 -3.91 6.47 3.02
CA ALA A 17 -4.01 5.25 3.81
C ALA A 17 -2.74 4.38 3.75
N ALA A 18 -2.11 4.27 2.57
CA ALA A 18 -0.89 3.50 2.40
C ALA A 18 0.31 4.11 3.15
N ALA A 19 0.49 5.44 3.08
CA ALA A 19 1.57 6.14 3.77
C ALA A 19 1.40 6.03 5.29
N ASN A 20 0.19 6.32 5.80
CA ASN A 20 -0.14 6.25 7.22
C ASN A 20 0.06 4.83 7.79
N ARG A 21 -0.34 3.80 7.02
CA ARG A 21 -0.18 2.40 7.43
C ARG A 21 1.30 2.03 7.63
N ILE A 22 2.16 2.44 6.70
CA ILE A 22 3.59 2.14 6.78
C ILE A 22 4.28 2.96 7.86
N GLU A 23 3.88 4.22 8.03
CA GLU A 23 4.36 5.06 9.15
C GLU A 23 4.03 4.41 10.49
N HIS A 24 2.77 4.03 10.70
CA HIS A 24 2.32 3.36 11.91
C HIS A 24 3.09 2.05 12.17
N LEU A 25 3.28 1.23 11.13
CA LEU A 25 4.07 0.00 11.23
C LEU A 25 5.52 0.29 11.64
N ALA A 26 6.16 1.28 11.01
CA ALA A 26 7.54 1.66 11.30
C ALA A 26 7.68 2.16 12.74
N LEU A 27 6.76 3.01 13.20
CA LEU A 27 6.74 3.53 14.56
C LEU A 27 6.54 2.42 15.61
N LYS A 28 5.59 1.51 15.39
CA LYS A 28 5.35 0.38 16.29
C LYS A 28 6.55 -0.56 16.38
N LEU A 29 7.21 -0.85 15.26
CA LEU A 29 8.45 -1.62 15.27
C LEU A 29 9.56 -0.90 16.03
N HIS A 30 9.71 0.41 15.83
CA HIS A 30 10.70 1.21 16.55
C HIS A 30 10.43 1.23 18.05
N GLN A 31 9.18 1.42 18.47
CA GLN A 31 8.76 1.34 19.88
C GLN A 31 9.06 -0.03 20.51
N ASN A 32 9.10 -1.09 19.71
CA ASN A 32 9.46 -2.45 20.12
C ASN A 32 10.97 -2.74 19.95
N ASN A 33 11.82 -1.72 19.99
CA ASN A 33 13.29 -1.82 19.97
C ASN A 33 13.89 -2.41 18.68
N TYR A 34 13.19 -2.28 17.52
CA TYR A 34 13.81 -2.56 16.22
C TYR A 34 14.45 -1.28 15.66
N ASN A 35 15.60 -1.43 15.01
CA ASN A 35 16.18 -0.36 14.21
C ASN A 35 15.54 -0.39 12.81
N VAL A 36 14.65 0.55 12.54
CA VAL A 36 13.83 0.58 11.33
C VAL A 36 14.38 1.58 10.33
N THR A 37 14.56 1.13 9.09
CA THR A 37 14.81 2.00 7.94
C THR A 37 13.68 1.84 6.95
N VAL A 38 13.12 2.95 6.46
CA VAL A 38 12.12 2.95 5.38
C VAL A 38 12.80 3.36 4.09
N LEU A 39 12.62 2.55 3.04
CA LEU A 39 13.08 2.80 1.68
C LEU A 39 11.86 3.09 0.79
N CYS A 40 11.77 4.30 0.27
CA CYS A 40 10.62 4.79 -0.49
C CYS A 40 11.06 5.74 -1.60
N PRO A 41 10.18 6.12 -2.55
CA PRO A 41 10.50 7.13 -3.54
C PRO A 41 10.56 8.54 -2.93
N LEU A 42 11.15 9.47 -3.67
CA LEU A 42 11.01 10.90 -3.40
C LEU A 42 9.52 11.27 -3.47
N GLY A 43 9.01 11.98 -2.46
CA GLY A 43 7.60 12.32 -2.32
C GLY A 43 7.05 13.09 -3.52
N ASN A 44 5.91 12.64 -4.04
CA ASN A 44 5.27 13.21 -5.23
C ASN A 44 3.73 13.11 -5.23
N TYR A 45 3.15 12.36 -4.33
CA TYR A 45 1.69 12.19 -4.22
C TYR A 45 1.09 13.25 -3.29
N PRO A 46 -0.09 13.86 -3.59
CA PRO A 46 -1.04 13.46 -4.65
C PRO A 46 -0.87 14.17 -6.00
N LYS A 47 0.00 15.17 -6.11
CA LYS A 47 0.08 16.04 -7.29
C LYS A 47 0.81 15.40 -8.49
N GLY A 48 1.63 14.37 -8.28
CA GLY A 48 2.47 13.78 -9.31
C GLY A 48 3.64 14.65 -9.73
N GLU A 49 4.09 15.51 -8.84
CA GLU A 49 5.26 16.35 -8.95
C GLU A 49 6.11 16.16 -7.71
N LEU A 50 7.42 16.11 -7.86
CA LEU A 50 8.31 16.06 -6.70
C LEU A 50 8.07 17.24 -5.78
N PHE A 51 8.00 16.98 -4.48
CA PHE A 51 7.91 18.06 -3.50
C PHE A 51 9.11 19.00 -3.62
N PRO A 52 8.95 20.29 -3.32
CA PRO A 52 9.99 21.30 -3.54
C PRO A 52 11.35 20.92 -2.96
N GLU A 53 11.36 20.32 -1.76
CA GLU A 53 12.55 19.88 -1.05
C GLU A 53 13.31 18.72 -1.72
N TYR A 54 12.66 18.00 -2.65
CA TYR A 54 13.24 16.86 -3.37
C TYR A 54 13.61 17.16 -4.83
N LYS A 55 13.26 18.33 -5.35
CA LYS A 55 13.59 18.72 -6.74
C LYS A 55 15.09 18.68 -6.97
N GLY A 56 15.50 18.12 -8.10
CA GLY A 56 16.91 17.99 -8.50
C GLY A 56 17.73 16.95 -7.74
N LYS A 57 17.10 16.15 -6.84
CA LYS A 57 17.81 15.13 -6.06
C LYS A 57 17.55 13.73 -6.63
N PHE A 58 18.60 12.88 -6.65
CA PHE A 58 18.48 11.46 -6.99
C PHE A 58 18.22 10.57 -5.78
N SER A 59 18.69 11.00 -4.62
CA SER A 59 18.39 10.32 -3.37
C SER A 59 18.53 11.26 -2.18
N VAL A 60 17.76 10.98 -1.13
CA VAL A 60 17.78 11.71 0.14
C VAL A 60 17.81 10.71 1.27
N THR A 61 18.53 11.03 2.33
CA THR A 61 18.44 10.31 3.61
C THR A 61 18.03 11.33 4.66
N GLU A 62 16.96 11.05 5.35
CA GLU A 62 16.39 11.93 6.36
C GLU A 62 15.91 11.12 7.56
N LYS A 63 15.54 11.78 8.64
CA LYS A 63 15.01 11.15 9.85
C LYS A 63 13.66 11.77 10.15
N LEU A 64 12.60 10.94 10.15
CA LEU A 64 11.24 11.34 10.50
C LEU A 64 10.80 10.58 11.75
N GLN A 65 10.39 11.27 12.80
CA GLN A 65 9.92 10.66 14.06
C GLN A 65 10.86 9.54 14.58
N ASN A 66 12.17 9.77 14.52
CA ASN A 66 13.22 8.80 14.85
C ASN A 66 13.39 7.60 13.91
N ILE A 67 12.62 7.51 12.83
CA ILE A 67 12.78 6.51 11.77
C ILE A 67 13.74 7.02 10.71
N ALA A 68 14.73 6.21 10.32
CA ALA A 68 15.60 6.50 9.20
C ALA A 68 14.83 6.29 7.89
N VAL A 69 14.80 7.30 7.02
CA VAL A 69 14.09 7.25 5.73
C VAL A 69 15.08 7.47 4.61
N LYS A 70 15.21 6.48 3.74
CA LYS A 70 15.98 6.58 2.50
C LYS A 70 15.04 6.73 1.33
N ARG A 71 15.14 7.87 0.62
CA ARG A 71 14.35 8.13 -0.58
C ARG A 71 15.20 7.97 -1.82
N LEU A 72 14.62 7.34 -2.84
CA LEU A 72 15.24 7.19 -4.16
C LEU A 72 14.42 7.94 -5.21
N TRP A 73 15.06 8.30 -6.29
CA TRP A 73 14.42 8.99 -7.38
C TRP A 73 13.29 8.16 -8.02
N ILE A 74 12.24 8.85 -8.43
CA ILE A 74 11.12 8.35 -9.20
C ILE A 74 10.78 9.35 -10.29
N TYR A 75 10.34 8.88 -11.46
CA TYR A 75 9.65 9.74 -12.43
C TYR A 75 8.26 10.05 -11.87
N PRO A 76 8.01 11.29 -11.41
CA PRO A 76 6.77 11.60 -10.72
C PRO A 76 5.59 11.62 -11.70
N SER A 77 4.50 10.91 -11.39
CA SER A 77 3.29 10.92 -12.23
C SER A 77 2.09 10.37 -11.48
N VAL A 78 0.97 11.12 -11.53
CA VAL A 78 -0.39 10.67 -11.18
C VAL A 78 -1.32 10.71 -12.39
N SER A 79 -0.75 10.75 -13.59
CA SER A 79 -1.48 10.83 -14.85
C SER A 79 -2.45 9.66 -15.02
N LYS A 80 -3.61 9.92 -15.62
CA LYS A 80 -4.53 8.87 -16.09
C LYS A 80 -3.91 8.04 -17.24
N ASN A 81 -2.89 8.56 -17.91
CA ASN A 81 -2.16 7.85 -18.96
C ASN A 81 -1.38 6.68 -18.38
N ILE A 82 -1.73 5.47 -18.79
CA ILE A 82 -1.12 4.21 -18.31
C ILE A 82 0.38 4.15 -18.58
N PHE A 83 0.84 4.70 -19.71
CA PHE A 83 2.26 4.73 -20.06
C PHE A 83 3.08 5.55 -19.04
N LYS A 84 2.63 6.76 -18.70
CA LYS A 84 3.31 7.60 -17.70
C LYS A 84 3.33 6.92 -16.32
N ARG A 85 2.25 6.25 -15.93
CA ARG A 85 2.19 5.47 -14.67
C ARG A 85 3.17 4.30 -14.70
N THR A 86 3.25 3.59 -15.81
CA THR A 86 4.20 2.48 -15.98
C THR A 86 5.64 2.98 -15.89
N VAL A 87 5.99 4.09 -16.56
CA VAL A 87 7.32 4.72 -16.45
C VAL A 87 7.62 5.13 -15.00
N SER A 88 6.65 5.67 -14.27
CA SER A 88 6.81 6.01 -12.85
C SER A 88 7.20 4.78 -12.02
N VAL A 89 6.44 3.70 -12.11
CA VAL A 89 6.72 2.46 -11.36
C VAL A 89 8.03 1.82 -11.79
N LEU A 90 8.33 1.78 -13.09
CA LEU A 90 9.58 1.24 -13.64
C LEU A 90 10.79 2.03 -13.14
N SER A 91 10.72 3.36 -13.13
CA SER A 91 11.84 4.21 -12.71
C SER A 91 12.23 3.95 -11.26
N PHE A 92 11.25 3.92 -10.34
CA PHE A 92 11.54 3.61 -8.94
C PHE A 92 11.97 2.15 -8.74
N SER A 93 11.33 1.20 -9.43
CA SER A 93 11.72 -0.21 -9.36
C SER A 93 13.16 -0.45 -9.83
N SER A 94 13.61 0.28 -10.86
CA SER A 94 14.99 0.23 -11.33
C SER A 94 15.96 0.82 -10.29
N MET A 95 15.65 1.98 -9.72
CA MET A 95 16.46 2.58 -8.65
C MET A 95 16.56 1.65 -7.44
N LEU A 96 15.45 1.01 -7.09
CA LEU A 96 15.37 0.05 -5.99
C LEU A 96 16.21 -1.21 -6.28
N PHE A 97 16.15 -1.76 -7.50
CA PHE A 97 16.94 -2.89 -7.93
C PHE A 97 18.45 -2.63 -7.72
N PHE A 98 18.95 -1.52 -8.23
CA PHE A 98 20.36 -1.16 -8.05
C PHE A 98 20.70 -0.90 -6.59
N TYR A 99 19.83 -0.22 -5.85
CA TYR A 99 20.05 0.01 -4.43
C TYR A 99 20.19 -1.31 -3.65
N LEU A 100 19.29 -2.26 -3.87
CA LEU A 100 19.31 -3.55 -3.17
C LEU A 100 20.55 -4.39 -3.52
N ILE A 101 21.06 -4.32 -4.74
CA ILE A 101 22.27 -5.05 -5.15
C ILE A 101 23.54 -4.42 -4.53
N PHE A 102 23.64 -3.09 -4.55
CA PHE A 102 24.90 -2.42 -4.17
C PHE A 102 24.95 -2.00 -2.69
N LYS A 103 23.84 -2.03 -1.98
CA LYS A 103 23.81 -1.63 -0.57
C LYS A 103 23.49 -2.82 0.33
N LYS A 104 24.19 -2.88 1.47
CA LYS A 104 23.92 -3.89 2.49
C LYS A 104 22.50 -3.72 3.00
N THR A 105 21.73 -4.81 2.94
CA THR A 105 20.35 -4.88 3.45
C THR A 105 20.29 -5.77 4.69
N PRO A 106 19.44 -5.44 5.68
CA PRO A 106 19.26 -6.30 6.86
C PRO A 106 18.68 -7.68 6.48
N GLU A 107 18.67 -8.58 7.43
CA GLU A 107 18.13 -9.94 7.23
C GLU A 107 16.62 -9.93 7.00
N LYS A 108 15.90 -9.07 7.74
CA LYS A 108 14.43 -8.98 7.69
C LYS A 108 14.01 -7.79 6.86
N VAL A 109 13.18 -8.03 5.85
CA VAL A 109 12.67 -6.98 4.97
C VAL A 109 11.16 -7.10 4.84
N ILE A 110 10.45 -6.00 5.09
CA ILE A 110 9.00 -5.88 4.90
C ILE A 110 8.78 -5.15 3.58
N ILE A 111 7.92 -5.70 2.70
CA ILE A 111 7.63 -5.14 1.38
C ILE A 111 6.14 -4.84 1.29
N GLN A 112 5.78 -3.59 1.00
CA GLN A 112 4.40 -3.19 0.74
C GLN A 112 3.99 -3.57 -0.68
N SER A 113 2.85 -4.23 -0.83
CA SER A 113 2.21 -4.56 -2.10
C SER A 113 0.74 -4.07 -2.10
N PRO A 114 0.25 -3.42 -3.17
CA PRO A 114 0.93 -3.03 -4.39
C PRO A 114 1.89 -1.83 -4.24
N PRO A 115 2.65 -1.39 -5.29
CA PRO A 115 2.62 -1.82 -6.70
C PRO A 115 3.28 -3.19 -6.95
N LEU A 116 2.62 -4.02 -7.77
CA LEU A 116 3.04 -5.42 -7.96
C LEU A 116 4.46 -5.57 -8.55
N LEU A 117 4.82 -4.70 -9.52
CA LEU A 117 6.17 -4.73 -10.12
C LEU A 117 7.26 -4.39 -9.10
N LEU A 118 7.03 -3.40 -8.25
CA LEU A 118 7.96 -3.02 -7.18
C LEU A 118 8.14 -4.19 -6.22
N SER A 119 7.06 -4.82 -5.81
CA SER A 119 7.09 -5.99 -4.93
C SER A 119 7.82 -7.16 -5.59
N PHE A 120 7.57 -7.42 -6.88
CA PHE A 120 8.25 -8.46 -7.64
C PHE A 120 9.77 -8.24 -7.71
N VAL A 121 10.22 -7.04 -8.09
CA VAL A 121 11.65 -6.69 -8.15
C VAL A 121 12.31 -6.83 -6.79
N SER A 122 11.66 -6.33 -5.73
CA SER A 122 12.18 -6.45 -4.37
C SER A 122 12.30 -7.90 -3.92
N VAL A 123 11.26 -8.69 -4.10
CA VAL A 123 11.23 -10.11 -3.71
C VAL A 123 12.25 -10.92 -4.51
N LEU A 124 12.38 -10.65 -5.82
CA LEU A 124 13.36 -11.32 -6.68
C LEU A 124 14.80 -11.13 -6.14
N VAL A 125 15.22 -9.88 -5.95
CA VAL A 125 16.58 -9.58 -5.48
C VAL A 125 16.81 -10.12 -4.08
N LEU A 126 15.88 -9.89 -3.16
CA LEU A 126 16.03 -10.28 -1.76
C LEU A 126 15.97 -11.81 -1.56
N SER A 127 15.19 -12.53 -2.39
CA SER A 127 15.17 -14.00 -2.36
C SER A 127 16.49 -14.61 -2.84
N LEU A 128 17.12 -14.03 -3.87
CA LEU A 128 18.46 -14.42 -4.31
C LEU A 128 19.51 -14.18 -3.22
N MET A 129 19.32 -13.13 -2.41
CA MET A 129 20.16 -12.83 -1.25
C MET A 129 19.78 -13.63 0.01
N ARG A 130 18.82 -14.54 -0.07
CA ARG A 130 18.33 -15.38 1.04
C ARG A 130 17.84 -14.57 2.25
N LYS A 131 17.22 -13.41 2.02
CA LYS A 131 16.63 -12.57 3.06
C LYS A 131 15.29 -13.12 3.53
N LYS A 132 14.91 -12.82 4.78
CA LYS A 132 13.58 -13.11 5.31
C LYS A 132 12.61 -12.03 4.85
N ILE A 133 11.71 -12.39 3.94
CA ILE A 133 10.78 -11.47 3.28
C ILE A 133 9.42 -11.56 3.95
N ILE A 134 8.94 -10.43 4.47
CA ILE A 134 7.58 -10.26 4.96
C ILE A 134 6.84 -9.41 3.94
N LEU A 135 5.79 -9.95 3.35
CA LEU A 135 4.98 -9.22 2.37
C LEU A 135 3.75 -8.63 3.06
N ASN A 136 3.54 -7.31 2.91
CA ASN A 136 2.37 -6.61 3.43
C ASN A 136 1.42 -6.29 2.28
N VAL A 137 0.32 -7.08 2.15
CA VAL A 137 -0.62 -7.02 1.04
C VAL A 137 -1.84 -6.20 1.44
N SER A 138 -2.07 -5.08 0.75
CA SER A 138 -3.24 -4.21 0.97
C SER A 138 -4.35 -4.40 -0.06
N ASP A 139 -4.01 -4.85 -1.26
CA ASP A 139 -4.96 -5.07 -2.35
C ASP A 139 -4.54 -6.29 -3.18
N LEU A 140 -5.53 -7.03 -3.69
CA LEU A 140 -5.30 -8.17 -4.58
C LEU A 140 -5.08 -7.69 -6.02
N TRP A 141 -3.84 -7.68 -6.46
CA TRP A 141 -3.47 -7.44 -7.84
C TRP A 141 -3.02 -8.74 -8.50
N PRO A 142 -3.55 -9.12 -9.70
CA PRO A 142 -4.26 -8.27 -10.69
C PRO A 142 -5.79 -8.20 -10.54
N LEU A 143 -6.40 -8.87 -9.56
CA LEU A 143 -7.86 -8.95 -9.43
C LEU A 143 -8.52 -7.57 -9.40
N ALA A 144 -8.06 -6.68 -8.53
CA ALA A 144 -8.59 -5.32 -8.41
C ALA A 144 -8.49 -4.52 -9.74
N ALA A 145 -7.41 -4.71 -10.51
CA ALA A 145 -7.27 -4.06 -11.80
C ALA A 145 -8.29 -4.56 -12.84
N ILE A 146 -8.68 -5.84 -12.77
CA ILE A 146 -9.69 -6.43 -13.64
C ILE A 146 -11.08 -5.89 -13.28
N GLU A 147 -11.41 -5.87 -11.99
CA GLU A 147 -12.69 -5.34 -11.49
C GLU A 147 -12.88 -3.86 -11.84
N LEU A 148 -11.82 -3.06 -11.74
CA LEU A 148 -11.79 -1.66 -12.16
C LEU A 148 -11.70 -1.46 -13.69
N LYS A 149 -11.76 -2.56 -14.49
CA LYS A 149 -11.62 -2.54 -15.95
C LYS A 149 -10.33 -1.89 -16.46
N ALA A 150 -9.32 -1.76 -15.59
CA ALA A 150 -8.00 -1.24 -15.93
C ALA A 150 -7.10 -2.30 -16.59
N LEU A 151 -7.44 -3.59 -16.44
CA LEU A 151 -6.73 -4.72 -17.00
C LEU A 151 -7.72 -5.71 -17.63
N LYS A 152 -7.47 -6.11 -18.88
CA LYS A 152 -8.34 -7.09 -19.57
C LYS A 152 -7.96 -8.51 -19.12
N LYS A 153 -8.94 -9.26 -18.59
CA LYS A 153 -8.77 -10.68 -18.22
C LYS A 153 -8.31 -11.49 -19.46
N GLY A 154 -7.31 -12.36 -19.27
CA GLY A 154 -6.74 -13.19 -20.32
C GLY A 154 -5.70 -12.49 -21.21
N SER A 155 -5.48 -11.17 -21.07
CA SER A 155 -4.42 -10.46 -21.79
C SER A 155 -3.01 -10.89 -21.36
N PHE A 156 -2.00 -10.60 -22.18
CA PHE A 156 -0.60 -10.83 -21.83
C PHE A 156 -0.21 -10.13 -20.53
N SER A 157 -0.61 -8.88 -20.35
CA SER A 157 -0.36 -8.12 -19.11
C SER A 157 -1.00 -8.78 -17.90
N HIS A 158 -2.18 -9.41 -18.05
CA HIS A 158 -2.82 -10.17 -16.99
C HIS A 158 -2.00 -11.40 -16.61
N GLN A 159 -1.51 -12.19 -17.61
CA GLN A 159 -0.70 -13.38 -17.35
C GLN A 159 0.63 -13.03 -16.65
N VAL A 160 1.28 -11.95 -17.08
CA VAL A 160 2.50 -11.44 -16.42
C VAL A 160 2.20 -11.02 -14.98
N SER A 161 1.08 -10.36 -14.73
CA SER A 161 0.69 -9.95 -13.38
C SER A 161 0.39 -11.14 -12.47
N LEU A 162 -0.27 -12.18 -12.98
CA LEU A 162 -0.51 -13.44 -12.25
C LEU A 162 0.82 -14.15 -11.90
N PHE A 163 1.77 -14.14 -12.84
CA PHE A 163 3.11 -14.68 -12.57
C PHE A 163 3.80 -13.92 -11.44
N PHE A 164 3.76 -12.58 -11.47
CA PHE A 164 4.35 -11.76 -10.40
C PHE A 164 3.68 -12.01 -9.05
N GLU A 165 2.35 -12.06 -9.02
CA GLU A 165 1.58 -12.35 -7.82
C GLU A 165 1.98 -13.69 -7.20
N ARG A 166 1.95 -14.77 -7.99
CA ARG A 166 2.35 -16.10 -7.53
C ARG A 166 3.78 -16.13 -7.03
N PHE A 167 4.69 -15.47 -7.74
CA PHE A 167 6.09 -15.43 -7.37
C PHE A 167 6.31 -14.75 -6.02
N ILE A 168 5.73 -13.57 -5.79
CA ILE A 168 5.91 -12.85 -4.53
C ILE A 168 5.31 -13.60 -3.35
N TYR A 169 4.15 -14.24 -3.53
CA TYR A 169 3.54 -15.05 -2.46
C TYR A 169 4.35 -16.31 -2.18
N ALA A 170 4.83 -16.99 -3.21
CA ALA A 170 5.66 -18.20 -3.03
C ALA A 170 6.95 -17.91 -2.25
N LYS A 171 7.63 -16.79 -2.55
CA LYS A 171 8.95 -16.44 -1.98
C LYS A 171 8.86 -15.72 -0.63
N ALA A 172 7.73 -15.13 -0.27
CA ALA A 172 7.55 -14.53 1.04
C ALA A 172 7.65 -15.59 2.15
N SER A 173 8.35 -15.27 3.25
CA SER A 173 8.41 -16.11 4.45
C SER A 173 7.14 -15.98 5.28
N LEU A 174 6.52 -14.79 5.27
CA LEU A 174 5.33 -14.45 6.01
C LEU A 174 4.54 -13.41 5.21
N ILE A 175 3.20 -13.46 5.26
CA ILE A 175 2.34 -12.48 4.60
C ILE A 175 1.38 -11.84 5.59
N PHE A 176 1.34 -10.50 5.59
CA PHE A 176 0.31 -9.71 6.25
C PHE A 176 -0.77 -9.34 5.24
N GLY A 177 -2.01 -9.77 5.47
CA GLY A 177 -3.19 -9.40 4.69
C GLY A 177 -4.00 -8.32 5.38
N GLN A 178 -4.48 -7.33 4.63
CA GLN A 178 -5.31 -6.26 5.19
C GLN A 178 -6.74 -6.73 5.51
N SER A 179 -7.20 -7.78 4.86
CA SER A 179 -8.53 -8.37 5.08
C SER A 179 -8.49 -9.90 5.05
N ASN A 180 -9.56 -10.52 5.52
CA ASN A 180 -9.72 -11.97 5.46
C ASN A 180 -9.81 -12.48 4.02
N GLU A 181 -10.40 -11.69 3.10
CA GLU A 181 -10.49 -12.02 1.69
C GLU A 181 -9.10 -12.14 1.06
N ILE A 182 -8.18 -11.25 1.42
CA ILE A 182 -6.78 -11.32 0.97
C ILE A 182 -6.12 -12.61 1.48
N ILE A 183 -6.30 -12.95 2.75
CA ILE A 183 -5.74 -14.18 3.34
C ILE A 183 -6.35 -15.41 2.68
N THR A 184 -7.66 -15.45 2.49
CA THR A 184 -8.36 -16.55 1.81
C THR A 184 -7.88 -16.72 0.37
N HIS A 185 -7.69 -15.63 -0.37
CA HIS A 185 -7.15 -15.66 -1.73
C HIS A 185 -5.73 -16.25 -1.76
N ILE A 186 -4.86 -15.82 -0.83
CA ILE A 186 -3.50 -16.35 -0.73
C ILE A 186 -3.52 -17.84 -0.40
N HIS A 187 -4.34 -18.28 0.57
CA HIS A 187 -4.47 -19.68 0.95
C HIS A 187 -5.07 -20.54 -0.15
N SER A 188 -5.90 -19.99 -1.05
CA SER A 188 -6.40 -20.72 -2.22
C SER A 188 -5.28 -21.14 -3.20
N MET A 189 -4.17 -20.38 -3.21
CA MET A 189 -3.00 -20.68 -4.04
C MET A 189 -1.87 -21.36 -3.27
N PHE A 190 -1.74 -21.05 -2.00
CA PHE A 190 -0.67 -21.52 -1.10
C PHE A 190 -1.26 -21.87 0.27
N PRO A 191 -1.90 -23.05 0.46
CA PRO A 191 -2.61 -23.40 1.69
C PRO A 191 -1.76 -23.34 2.95
N GLU A 192 -0.48 -23.69 2.86
CA GLU A 192 0.47 -23.75 3.99
C GLU A 192 1.21 -22.40 4.23
N LYS A 193 0.83 -21.34 3.51
CA LYS A 193 1.50 -20.04 3.67
C LYS A 193 1.13 -19.43 5.02
N GLU A 194 2.13 -19.08 5.81
CA GLU A 194 1.91 -18.33 7.04
C GLU A 194 1.38 -16.93 6.72
N CYS A 195 0.16 -16.64 7.17
CA CYS A 195 -0.53 -15.38 6.95
C CYS A 195 -1.10 -14.84 8.26
N HIS A 196 -1.01 -13.51 8.44
CA HIS A 196 -1.63 -12.82 9.57
C HIS A 196 -2.46 -11.62 9.11
N LEU A 197 -3.57 -11.38 9.77
CA LEU A 197 -4.43 -10.24 9.53
C LEU A 197 -3.76 -8.98 10.12
N TYR A 198 -3.48 -8.00 9.25
CA TYR A 198 -2.94 -6.70 9.63
C TYR A 198 -3.76 -5.57 9.01
N ARG A 199 -4.73 -5.08 9.78
CA ARG A 199 -5.63 -3.98 9.36
C ARG A 199 -5.04 -2.62 9.68
N ASN A 200 -5.58 -1.60 9.01
CA ASN A 200 -5.35 -0.21 9.43
C ASN A 200 -6.19 0.07 10.68
N PHE A 201 -5.53 0.47 11.75
CA PHE A 201 -6.22 0.92 12.96
C PHE A 201 -6.03 2.42 13.11
N PRO A 202 -7.08 3.17 13.48
CA PRO A 202 -6.91 4.56 13.88
C PRO A 202 -6.15 4.61 15.20
N ASP A 203 -5.27 5.60 15.35
CA ASP A 203 -4.52 5.82 16.60
C ASP A 203 -5.38 6.43 17.72
N HIS A 204 -6.66 6.69 17.45
CA HIS A 204 -7.55 7.31 18.41
C HIS A 204 -8.25 6.25 19.26
N GLN A 205 -8.14 6.41 20.58
CA GLN A 205 -9.06 5.74 21.49
C GLN A 205 -10.46 6.30 21.22
N VAL A 206 -11.35 5.44 20.77
CA VAL A 206 -12.76 5.80 20.65
C VAL A 206 -13.25 6.02 22.07
N SER A 207 -13.51 7.27 22.44
CA SER A 207 -14.24 7.60 23.67
C SER A 207 -15.59 6.90 23.59
N GLN A 208 -16.09 6.41 24.73
CA GLN A 208 -17.42 5.81 24.78
C GLN A 208 -18.42 6.76 24.13
N ILE A 209 -19.00 6.33 23.02
CA ILE A 209 -20.05 7.09 22.34
C ILE A 209 -21.34 6.62 22.99
N ASP A 210 -22.03 7.50 23.72
CA ASP A 210 -23.39 7.27 24.16
C ASP A 210 -24.30 7.34 22.93
N PHE A 211 -24.78 6.18 22.49
CA PHE A 211 -25.75 6.06 21.41
C PHE A 211 -27.15 6.37 21.95
N THR A 212 -27.52 7.63 22.01
CA THR A 212 -28.92 8.02 22.14
C THR A 212 -29.50 8.12 20.73
N ILE A 213 -30.30 7.13 20.33
CA ILE A 213 -31.04 7.19 19.07
C ILE A 213 -32.26 8.07 19.31
N ALA A 214 -32.26 9.29 18.79
CA ALA A 214 -33.44 10.13 18.72
C ALA A 214 -34.42 9.49 17.72
N THR A 215 -35.57 9.00 18.19
CA THR A 215 -36.51 8.18 17.42
C THR A 215 -37.26 8.93 16.31
N ASN A 216 -37.16 10.26 16.25
CA ASN A 216 -37.93 11.11 15.31
C ASN A 216 -37.06 11.93 14.34
N GLU A 217 -35.72 11.83 14.40
CA GLU A 217 -34.83 12.52 13.47
C GLU A 217 -34.34 11.55 12.36
N PRO A 218 -34.07 12.07 11.14
CA PRO A 218 -33.48 11.25 10.09
C PRO A 218 -32.11 10.69 10.51
N ILE A 219 -31.82 9.47 10.11
CA ILE A 219 -30.50 8.85 10.32
C ILE A 219 -29.50 9.57 9.43
N LYS A 220 -28.47 10.18 10.04
CA LYS A 220 -27.40 10.87 9.31
C LYS A 220 -26.26 9.89 8.98
N LEU A 221 -26.10 9.59 7.70
CA LEU A 221 -24.99 8.78 7.19
C LEU A 221 -23.89 9.72 6.69
N PHE A 222 -22.67 9.52 7.19
CA PHE A 222 -21.51 10.30 6.77
C PHE A 222 -20.55 9.45 5.96
N TYR A 223 -20.16 9.95 4.79
CA TYR A 223 -19.05 9.39 4.02
C TYR A 223 -17.87 10.36 4.06
N ALA A 224 -16.78 9.93 4.69
CA ALA A 224 -15.53 10.70 4.75
C ALA A 224 -14.43 9.92 4.02
N GLY A 225 -14.19 10.22 2.74
CA GLY A 225 -13.20 9.52 1.92
C GLY A 225 -13.05 10.11 0.52
N LEU A 226 -12.16 9.49 -0.26
CA LEU A 226 -11.99 9.85 -1.66
C LEU A 226 -13.19 9.37 -2.47
N LEU A 227 -13.71 10.23 -3.34
CA LEU A 227 -14.75 9.89 -4.30
C LEU A 227 -14.10 9.29 -5.55
N GLY A 228 -14.14 7.99 -5.66
CA GLY A 228 -13.62 7.26 -6.82
C GLY A 228 -14.54 6.12 -7.25
N VAL A 229 -14.28 5.57 -8.43
CA VAL A 229 -15.07 4.44 -8.98
C VAL A 229 -15.05 3.23 -8.04
N ALA A 230 -13.91 2.95 -7.42
CA ALA A 230 -13.74 1.81 -6.53
C ALA A 230 -14.56 1.91 -5.22
N GLN A 231 -14.92 3.11 -4.79
CA GLN A 231 -15.70 3.35 -3.57
C GLN A 231 -17.20 3.14 -3.76
N GLY A 232 -17.69 3.17 -5.00
CA GLY A 232 -19.09 2.91 -5.34
C GLY A 232 -20.11 3.93 -4.79
N VAL A 233 -19.64 5.06 -4.19
CA VAL A 233 -20.54 6.05 -3.57
C VAL A 233 -21.50 6.66 -4.58
N PHE A 234 -21.04 6.88 -5.81
CA PHE A 234 -21.90 7.37 -6.88
C PHE A 234 -23.04 6.39 -7.22
N ASP A 235 -22.69 5.10 -7.31
CA ASP A 235 -23.69 4.05 -7.60
C ASP A 235 -24.65 3.87 -6.42
N LEU A 236 -24.16 4.00 -5.19
CA LEU A 236 -24.99 4.04 -3.99
C LEU A 236 -26.02 5.17 -4.08
N CYS A 237 -25.58 6.41 -4.31
CA CYS A 237 -26.47 7.57 -4.40
C CYS A 237 -27.50 7.46 -5.54
N ARG A 238 -27.12 6.81 -6.65
CA ARG A 238 -27.99 6.64 -7.82
C ARG A 238 -29.06 5.56 -7.62
N ASN A 239 -28.78 4.53 -6.84
CA ASN A 239 -29.63 3.35 -6.72
C ASN A 239 -30.44 3.30 -5.40
N ILE A 240 -30.19 4.23 -4.47
CA ILE A 240 -30.94 4.29 -3.20
C ILE A 240 -31.90 5.48 -3.26
N GLU A 241 -33.17 5.19 -3.06
CA GLU A 241 -34.24 6.19 -2.86
C GLU A 241 -34.23 6.66 -1.39
N LEU A 242 -33.27 7.50 -1.02
CA LEU A 242 -33.10 7.99 0.37
C LEU A 242 -34.35 8.70 0.91
N GLN A 243 -35.14 9.30 0.02
CA GLN A 243 -36.38 10.02 0.37
C GLN A 243 -37.41 9.11 1.08
N ASN A 244 -37.40 7.81 0.82
CA ASN A 244 -38.31 6.84 1.41
C ASN A 244 -37.78 6.22 2.71
N LEU A 245 -36.56 6.53 3.13
CA LEU A 245 -35.88 5.84 4.24
C LEU A 245 -35.62 6.70 5.48
N ASN A 246 -36.13 7.93 5.52
CA ASN A 246 -35.81 8.89 6.60
C ASN A 246 -34.28 8.95 6.91
N ILE A 247 -33.46 9.03 5.84
CA ILE A 247 -32.01 9.06 5.91
C ILE A 247 -31.48 10.30 5.20
N GLU A 248 -30.51 10.97 5.82
CA GLU A 248 -29.71 12.04 5.22
C GLU A 248 -28.30 11.51 4.93
N LEU A 249 -27.81 11.63 3.70
CA LEU A 249 -26.46 11.28 3.32
C LEU A 249 -25.59 12.53 3.16
N HIS A 250 -24.52 12.60 3.94
CA HIS A 250 -23.51 13.66 3.92
C HIS A 250 -22.21 13.11 3.31
N ILE A 251 -21.69 13.77 2.25
CA ILE A 251 -20.49 13.38 1.51
C ILE A 251 -19.48 14.54 1.53
#